data_9c02d4e13e7ae7ea2a691a125fb5f0f4
#
_entry.id   9c02d4e13e7ae7ea2a691a125fb5f0f4
#
_cell.length_a   1.000
_cell.length_b   1.000
_cell.length_c   1.000
_cell.angle_alpha   90.00
_cell.angle_beta   90.00
_cell.angle_gamma   90.00
#
_symmetry.space_group_name_H-M   'P 1'
#
loop_
_entity.id
_entity.type
_entity.pdbx_description
1 polymer ?
#
loop_
_entity_poly.entity_id
_entity_poly.type
_entity_poly.pdbx_seq_one_letter_code
_entity_poly.pdbx_strand_id
1 'polypeptide(L)'
;MTSGQPERRSYFEDVQTGVLHETPAMTLTETHAALFASLTTTRPGEPGAIPDLLPLCLSSGLGWRVPQPPLVVLAFMGFEWRFLKPTRVGDTIRSVSKTVGKRSMKDGGVVVEERSIINQHGEVVQSGRLTLLVAKRPAA
;
A
#
# COMPACT_ATOMS: atom_id res chain seq x y z
N MET A 1 -31.06 1.08 14.14
CA MET A 1 -30.14 -0.06 14.04
C MET A 1 -29.84 -0.31 12.56
N THR A 2 -28.69 0.07 12.12
CA THR A 2 -28.17 -0.32 10.82
C THR A 2 -27.76 -1.78 10.94
N SER A 3 -28.51 -2.68 10.31
CA SER A 3 -28.04 -4.05 10.06
C SER A 3 -26.85 -3.94 9.11
N GLY A 4 -25.63 -3.94 9.67
CA GLY A 4 -24.43 -3.94 8.86
C GLY A 4 -24.45 -5.19 7.99
N GLN A 5 -24.53 -5.03 6.68
CA GLN A 5 -24.19 -6.11 5.79
C GLN A 5 -22.76 -6.55 6.15
N PRO A 6 -22.49 -7.86 6.21
CA PRO A 6 -21.14 -8.32 6.49
C PRO A 6 -20.21 -7.69 5.46
N GLU A 7 -19.18 -7.04 5.98
CA GLU A 7 -18.17 -6.37 5.16
C GLU A 7 -17.59 -7.40 4.17
N ARG A 8 -17.75 -7.15 2.88
CA ARG A 8 -17.18 -8.03 1.87
C ARG A 8 -15.66 -8.04 2.00
N ARG A 9 -15.10 -9.23 2.05
CA ARG A 9 -13.66 -9.44 2.13
C ARG A 9 -13.17 -10.28 0.97
N SER A 10 -11.92 -10.06 0.58
CA SER A 10 -11.24 -10.87 -0.43
C SER A 10 -10.29 -11.85 0.24
N TYR A 11 -10.26 -13.04 -0.28
CA TYR A 11 -9.41 -14.14 0.19
C TYR A 11 -8.38 -14.52 -0.88
N PHE A 12 -7.49 -15.41 -0.55
CA PHE A 12 -6.45 -15.88 -1.46
C PHE A 12 -7.02 -16.32 -2.81
N GLU A 13 -8.14 -17.02 -2.82
CA GLU A 13 -8.79 -17.53 -4.04
C GLU A 13 -9.30 -16.39 -4.94
N ASP A 14 -9.60 -15.23 -4.36
CA ASP A 14 -10.12 -14.07 -5.10
C ASP A 14 -9.02 -13.25 -5.76
N VAL A 15 -7.75 -13.47 -5.39
CA VAL A 15 -6.63 -12.70 -5.92
C VAL A 15 -6.38 -13.03 -7.38
N GLN A 16 -6.41 -12.02 -8.24
CA GLN A 16 -6.14 -12.14 -9.66
C GLN A 16 -4.75 -11.59 -9.99
N THR A 17 -3.93 -12.42 -10.66
CA THR A 17 -2.59 -12.03 -11.10
C THR A 17 -2.67 -11.10 -12.30
N GLY A 18 -1.84 -10.04 -12.30
CA GLY A 18 -1.69 -9.13 -13.43
C GLY A 18 -2.74 -8.03 -13.55
N VAL A 19 -3.76 -8.00 -12.69
CA VAL A 19 -4.77 -6.94 -12.69
C VAL A 19 -4.24 -5.72 -11.93
N LEU A 20 -4.28 -4.56 -12.58
CA LEU A 20 -3.86 -3.30 -11.97
C LEU A 20 -4.94 -2.77 -11.03
N HIS A 21 -4.51 -2.34 -9.86
CA HIS A 21 -5.32 -1.62 -8.89
C HIS A 21 -4.69 -0.25 -8.66
N GLU A 22 -5.50 0.78 -8.72
CA GLU A 22 -5.05 2.16 -8.53
C GLU A 22 -5.80 2.78 -7.35
N THR A 23 -5.07 3.46 -6.48
CA THR A 23 -5.64 4.15 -5.33
C THR A 23 -6.07 5.56 -5.70
N PRO A 24 -6.94 6.19 -4.89
CA PRO A 24 -7.08 7.64 -4.92
C PRO A 24 -5.75 8.34 -4.65
N ALA A 25 -5.64 9.59 -5.08
CA ALA A 25 -4.46 10.41 -4.86
C ALA A 25 -4.52 11.13 -3.50
N MET A 26 -3.35 11.47 -2.97
CA MET A 26 -3.19 12.24 -1.74
C MET A 26 -2.09 13.27 -1.92
N THR A 27 -2.36 14.52 -1.55
CA THR A 27 -1.34 15.58 -1.53
C THR A 27 -0.57 15.51 -0.21
N LEU A 28 0.75 15.49 -0.32
CA LEU A 28 1.67 15.47 0.83
C LEU A 28 1.78 16.88 1.41
N THR A 29 1.64 16.98 2.72
CA THR A 29 1.65 18.26 3.44
C THR A 29 2.77 18.30 4.48
N GLU A 30 3.07 19.50 4.99
CA GLU A 30 3.98 19.67 6.12
C GLU A 30 3.48 18.94 7.37
N THR A 31 2.17 18.86 7.56
CA THR A 31 1.58 18.11 8.67
C THR A 31 1.93 16.63 8.60
N HIS A 32 1.86 16.03 7.41
CA HIS A 32 2.26 14.64 7.22
C HIS A 32 3.73 14.42 7.62
N ALA A 33 4.61 15.29 7.18
CA ALA A 33 6.03 15.21 7.49
C ALA A 33 6.31 15.39 8.99
N ALA A 34 5.64 16.35 9.62
CA ALA A 34 5.79 16.61 11.05
C ALA A 34 5.29 15.45 11.92
N LEU A 35 4.14 14.87 11.59
CA LEU A 35 3.59 13.72 12.30
C LEU A 35 4.49 12.50 12.17
N PHE A 36 4.99 12.22 10.97
CA PHE A 36 5.89 11.10 10.73
C PHE A 36 7.20 11.27 11.51
N ALA A 37 7.79 12.47 11.49
CA ALA A 37 8.99 12.78 12.25
C ALA A 37 8.77 12.60 13.75
N SER A 38 7.61 13.02 14.24
CA SER A 38 7.22 12.87 15.66
C SER A 38 7.10 11.39 16.05
N LEU A 39 6.43 10.58 15.21
CA LEU A 39 6.23 9.16 15.47
C LEU A 39 7.53 8.34 15.42
N THR A 40 8.44 8.70 14.53
CA THR A 40 9.70 7.98 14.31
C THR A 40 10.88 8.57 15.07
N THR A 41 10.69 9.71 15.74
CA THR A 41 11.75 10.48 16.40
C THR A 41 12.93 10.81 15.46
N THR A 42 12.67 10.88 14.15
CA THR A 42 13.68 11.28 13.18
C THR A 42 13.95 12.78 13.24
N ARG A 43 15.17 13.17 12.91
CA ARG A 43 15.49 14.59 12.77
C ARG A 43 14.70 15.19 11.61
N PRO A 44 14.19 16.44 11.76
CA PRO A 44 13.62 17.15 10.64
C PRO A 44 14.65 17.22 9.50
N GLY A 45 14.21 16.90 8.28
CA GLY A 45 15.01 17.11 7.08
C GLY A 45 15.00 18.57 6.66
N GLU A 46 15.45 18.83 5.43
CA GLU A 46 15.35 20.15 4.84
C GLU A 46 13.90 20.62 4.76
N PRO A 47 13.63 21.93 4.86
CA PRO A 47 12.27 22.45 4.69
C PRO A 47 11.65 22.00 3.37
N GLY A 48 10.42 21.47 3.44
CA GLY A 48 9.70 20.95 2.29
C GLY A 48 10.07 19.54 1.86
N ALA A 49 11.03 18.88 2.50
CA ALA A 49 11.35 17.48 2.23
C ALA A 49 10.34 16.55 2.89
N ILE A 50 9.98 15.48 2.19
CA ILE A 50 9.17 14.39 2.73
C ILE A 50 10.10 13.24 3.11
N PRO A 51 9.98 12.68 4.33
CA PRO A 51 10.76 11.49 4.72
C PRO A 51 10.55 10.34 3.74
N ASP A 52 11.64 9.65 3.38
CA ASP A 52 11.63 8.63 2.33
C ASP A 52 10.61 7.51 2.56
N LEU A 53 10.42 7.07 3.81
CA LEU A 53 9.49 5.97 4.13
C LEU A 53 8.04 6.41 4.22
N LEU A 54 7.75 7.71 4.30
CA LEU A 54 6.39 8.19 4.47
C LEU A 54 5.47 7.83 3.28
N PRO A 55 5.88 8.01 2.01
CA PRO A 55 5.03 7.62 0.89
C PRO A 55 4.64 6.14 0.90
N LEU A 56 5.56 5.25 1.25
CA LEU A 56 5.26 3.82 1.38
C LEU A 56 4.20 3.57 2.45
N CYS A 57 4.33 4.19 3.62
CA CYS A 57 3.35 4.06 4.70
C CYS A 57 1.97 4.58 4.27
N LEU A 58 1.92 5.73 3.61
CA LEU A 58 0.67 6.32 3.11
C LEU A 58 0.02 5.43 2.02
N SER A 59 0.82 4.81 1.17
CA SER A 59 0.31 3.92 0.12
C SER A 59 -0.44 2.72 0.71
N SER A 60 -0.01 2.23 1.85
CA SER A 60 -0.72 1.15 2.56
C SER A 60 -2.10 1.59 3.03
N GLY A 61 -2.22 2.82 3.54
CA GLY A 61 -3.51 3.40 3.90
C GLY A 61 -4.41 3.68 2.70
N LEU A 62 -3.85 4.18 1.61
CA LEU A 62 -4.58 4.44 0.37
C LEU A 62 -5.16 3.15 -0.23
N GLY A 63 -4.50 2.02 -0.04
CA GLY A 63 -4.97 0.72 -0.51
C GLY A 63 -6.33 0.31 0.05
N TRP A 64 -6.72 0.82 1.22
CA TRP A 64 -8.03 0.59 1.81
C TRP A 64 -9.15 1.39 1.13
N ARG A 65 -8.81 2.36 0.29
CA ARG A 65 -9.76 3.24 -0.39
C ARG A 65 -10.04 2.84 -1.83
N VAL A 66 -9.51 1.71 -2.28
CA VAL A 66 -9.88 1.14 -3.58
C VAL A 66 -11.27 0.51 -3.48
N PRO A 67 -12.05 0.49 -4.58
CA PRO A 67 -13.42 -0.01 -4.54
C PRO A 67 -13.55 -1.55 -4.41
N GLN A 68 -12.45 -2.26 -4.42
CA GLN A 68 -12.47 -3.71 -4.23
C GLN A 68 -12.56 -4.09 -2.75
N PRO A 69 -13.17 -5.23 -2.41
CA PRO A 69 -13.16 -5.72 -1.04
C PRO A 69 -11.73 -5.90 -0.51
N PRO A 70 -11.46 -5.48 0.73
CA PRO A 70 -10.12 -5.58 1.29
C PRO A 70 -9.68 -7.03 1.44
N LEU A 71 -8.42 -7.27 1.14
CA LEU A 71 -7.80 -8.58 1.27
C LEU A 71 -7.58 -8.94 2.76
N VAL A 72 -7.89 -10.18 3.13
CA VAL A 72 -7.63 -10.64 4.50
C VAL A 72 -6.17 -11.02 4.63
N VAL A 73 -5.35 -10.07 5.04
CA VAL A 73 -3.91 -10.25 5.24
C VAL A 73 -3.68 -10.79 6.64
N LEU A 74 -3.06 -11.97 6.73
CA LEU A 74 -2.69 -12.60 8.01
C LEU A 74 -1.35 -12.10 8.50
N ALA A 75 -0.43 -11.85 7.60
CA ALA A 75 0.90 -11.36 7.94
C ALA A 75 1.54 -10.59 6.78
N PHE A 76 2.24 -9.53 7.13
CA PHE A 76 3.13 -8.83 6.23
C PHE A 76 4.50 -9.51 6.34
N MET A 77 4.89 -10.27 5.32
CA MET A 77 6.08 -11.14 5.40
C MET A 77 7.37 -10.41 5.10
N GLY A 78 7.30 -9.37 4.28
CA GLY A 78 8.47 -8.59 3.93
C GLY A 78 8.25 -7.75 2.69
N PHE A 79 9.27 -6.95 2.36
CA PHE A 79 9.24 -6.13 1.17
C PHE A 79 10.65 -5.84 0.68
N GLU A 80 10.74 -5.59 -0.63
CA GLU A 80 11.88 -4.96 -1.28
C GLU A 80 11.41 -3.63 -1.82
N TRP A 81 12.17 -2.56 -1.59
CA TRP A 81 11.72 -1.22 -1.93
C TRP A 81 12.86 -0.38 -2.49
N ARG A 82 12.54 0.44 -3.49
CA ARG A 82 13.48 1.35 -4.15
C ARG A 82 12.96 2.77 -4.09
N PHE A 83 13.83 3.69 -3.73
CA PHE A 83 13.60 5.12 -3.72
C PHE A 83 14.21 5.71 -4.99
N LEU A 84 13.38 6.11 -5.94
CA LEU A 84 13.84 6.53 -7.27
C LEU A 84 13.98 8.04 -7.40
N LYS A 85 13.05 8.78 -6.79
CA LYS A 85 13.04 10.25 -6.79
C LYS A 85 12.56 10.76 -5.43
N PRO A 86 13.13 11.87 -4.94
CA PRO A 86 12.65 12.47 -3.70
C PRO A 86 11.22 13.01 -3.88
N THR A 87 10.44 12.94 -2.82
CA THR A 87 9.13 13.57 -2.74
C THR A 87 9.21 14.81 -1.87
N ARG A 88 8.39 15.80 -2.18
CA ARG A 88 8.37 17.09 -1.49
C ARG A 88 6.95 17.44 -1.05
N VAL A 89 6.87 18.31 -0.06
CA VAL A 89 5.60 18.92 0.34
C VAL A 89 4.94 19.57 -0.89
N GLY A 90 3.67 19.29 -1.10
CA GLY A 90 2.92 19.73 -2.27
C GLY A 90 2.82 18.69 -3.38
N ASP A 91 3.64 17.66 -3.37
CA ASP A 91 3.49 16.56 -4.31
C ASP A 91 2.19 15.79 -4.03
N THR A 92 1.54 15.35 -5.09
CA THR A 92 0.34 14.52 -5.00
C THR A 92 0.68 13.12 -5.50
N ILE A 93 0.53 12.15 -4.62
CA ILE A 93 0.89 10.76 -4.90
C ILE A 93 -0.34 9.86 -4.98
N ARG A 94 -0.22 8.82 -5.79
CA ARG A 94 -1.13 7.68 -5.82
C ARG A 94 -0.32 6.39 -5.94
N SER A 95 -0.93 5.28 -5.64
CA SER A 95 -0.29 3.98 -5.73
C SER A 95 -0.96 3.13 -6.81
N VAL A 96 -0.15 2.44 -7.58
CA VAL A 96 -0.60 1.45 -8.56
C VAL A 96 0.02 0.12 -8.20
N SER A 97 -0.79 -0.92 -8.12
CA SER A 97 -0.31 -2.24 -7.73
C SER A 97 -0.90 -3.35 -8.59
N LYS A 98 -0.19 -4.46 -8.65
CA LYS A 98 -0.69 -5.72 -9.23
C LYS A 98 -0.06 -6.90 -8.52
N THR A 99 -0.79 -7.99 -8.42
CA THR A 99 -0.22 -9.26 -7.97
C THR A 99 0.59 -9.87 -9.10
N VAL A 100 1.85 -10.17 -8.82
CA VAL A 100 2.77 -10.79 -9.80
C VAL A 100 3.03 -12.27 -9.52
N GLY A 101 2.65 -12.75 -8.34
CA GLY A 101 2.77 -14.15 -7.99
C GLY A 101 1.84 -14.52 -6.85
N LYS A 102 1.38 -15.75 -6.86
CA LYS A 102 0.61 -16.31 -5.74
C LYS A 102 0.90 -17.79 -5.61
N ARG A 103 0.99 -18.26 -4.37
CA ARG A 103 1.28 -19.65 -4.06
C ARG A 103 0.44 -20.11 -2.88
N SER A 104 -0.34 -21.16 -3.10
CA SER A 104 -1.14 -21.79 -2.04
C SER A 104 -0.25 -22.47 -1.01
N MET A 105 -0.59 -22.31 0.25
CA MET A 105 0.00 -23.01 1.38
C MET A 105 -1.08 -23.68 2.21
N LYS A 106 -0.70 -24.49 3.20
CA LYS A 106 -1.65 -25.21 4.06
C LYS A 106 -2.60 -24.25 4.79
N ASP A 107 -2.05 -23.21 5.40
CA ASP A 107 -2.78 -22.29 6.27
C ASP A 107 -2.94 -20.89 5.67
N GLY A 108 -3.09 -20.80 4.38
CA GLY A 108 -3.22 -19.54 3.66
C GLY A 108 -2.54 -19.58 2.31
N GLY A 109 -2.15 -18.44 1.80
CA GLY A 109 -1.41 -18.33 0.56
C GLY A 109 -0.48 -17.14 0.54
N VAL A 110 0.65 -17.29 -0.11
CA VAL A 110 1.60 -16.21 -0.31
C VAL A 110 1.21 -15.44 -1.55
N VAL A 111 1.09 -14.12 -1.41
CA VAL A 111 0.82 -13.19 -2.50
C VAL A 111 1.97 -12.21 -2.61
N VAL A 112 2.54 -12.09 -3.80
CA VAL A 112 3.56 -11.09 -4.10
C VAL A 112 2.93 -9.97 -4.91
N GLU A 113 2.95 -8.77 -4.34
CA GLU A 113 2.41 -7.57 -4.96
C GLU A 113 3.55 -6.68 -5.43
N GLU A 114 3.49 -6.24 -6.68
CA GLU A 114 4.35 -5.18 -7.20
C GLU A 114 3.60 -3.86 -7.07
N ARG A 115 4.25 -2.88 -6.45
CA ARG A 115 3.64 -1.58 -6.17
C ARG A 115 4.54 -0.45 -6.65
N SER A 116 3.93 0.57 -7.23
CA SER A 116 4.60 1.81 -7.64
C SER A 116 3.86 2.99 -7.04
N ILE A 117 4.61 3.97 -6.53
CA ILE A 117 4.07 5.25 -6.10
C ILE A 117 4.41 6.27 -7.18
N ILE A 118 3.39 6.98 -7.64
CA ILE A 118 3.44 7.88 -8.80
C ILE A 118 3.05 9.27 -8.35
N ASN A 119 3.82 10.28 -8.77
CA ASN A 119 3.53 11.67 -8.45
C ASN A 119 2.56 12.31 -9.45
N GLN A 120 2.26 13.61 -9.29
CA GLN A 120 1.36 14.37 -10.15
C GLN A 120 1.84 14.50 -11.60
N HIS A 121 3.12 14.26 -11.86
CA HIS A 121 3.71 14.30 -13.21
C HIS A 121 3.70 12.93 -13.91
N GLY A 122 3.11 11.90 -13.28
CA GLY A 122 3.14 10.55 -13.80
C GLY A 122 4.49 9.83 -13.63
N GLU A 123 5.39 10.39 -12.80
CA GLU A 123 6.68 9.80 -12.53
C GLU A 123 6.61 8.80 -11.40
N VAL A 124 7.26 7.64 -11.56
CA VAL A 124 7.41 6.66 -10.49
C VAL A 124 8.50 7.17 -9.54
N VAL A 125 8.11 7.49 -8.32
CA VAL A 125 9.02 8.01 -7.30
C VAL A 125 9.56 6.93 -6.37
N GLN A 126 8.79 5.88 -6.15
CA GLN A 126 9.17 4.71 -5.38
C GLN A 126 8.51 3.47 -5.97
N SER A 127 9.15 2.33 -5.87
CA SER A 127 8.56 1.07 -6.31
C SER A 127 9.19 -0.13 -5.62
N GLY A 128 8.50 -1.24 -5.62
CA GLY A 128 9.03 -2.48 -5.08
C GLY A 128 8.00 -3.59 -5.03
N ARG A 129 8.33 -4.62 -4.25
CA ARG A 129 7.49 -5.79 -4.06
C ARG A 129 7.21 -6.00 -2.59
N LEU A 130 5.96 -6.34 -2.29
CA LEU A 130 5.50 -6.69 -0.96
C LEU A 130 5.07 -8.16 -0.99
N THR A 131 5.46 -8.91 0.04
CA THR A 131 5.08 -10.31 0.20
C THR A 131 4.13 -10.42 1.37
N LEU A 132 2.93 -10.94 1.11
CA LEU A 132 1.84 -11.03 2.07
C LEU A 132 1.43 -12.49 2.25
N LEU A 133 1.09 -12.86 3.48
CA LEU A 133 0.35 -14.07 3.77
C LEU A 133 -1.13 -13.73 3.86
N VAL A 134 -1.94 -14.35 3.01
CA VAL A 134 -3.36 -14.05 2.84
C VAL A 134 -4.20 -15.25 3.23
N ALA A 135 -5.30 -14.98 3.93
CA ALA A 135 -6.22 -16.04 4.36
C ALA A 135 -6.91 -16.70 3.17
N LYS A 136 -7.09 -18.01 3.25
CA LYS A 136 -8.00 -18.75 2.38
C LYS A 136 -9.44 -18.55 2.84
N ARG A 137 -10.36 -18.67 1.88
CA ARG A 137 -11.79 -18.59 2.19
C ARG A 137 -12.16 -19.66 3.20
N PRO A 138 -12.88 -19.30 4.28
CA PRO A 138 -13.33 -20.30 5.25
C PRO A 138 -14.19 -21.37 4.57
N ALA A 139 -14.08 -22.61 5.04
CA ALA A 139 -14.96 -23.68 4.62
C ALA A 139 -16.40 -23.35 5.03
N ALA A 140 -17.34 -23.62 4.14
CA ALA A 140 -18.76 -23.38 4.41
C ALA A 140 -19.30 -24.31 5.53
#